data_4b5c84e03353c39c40a1558797e7886b
#
_entry.id   4b5c84e03353c39c40a1558797e7886b
#
_cell.length_a   1.000
_cell.length_b   1.000
_cell.length_c   1.000
_cell.angle_alpha   90.00
_cell.angle_beta   90.00
_cell.angle_gamma   90.00
#
_symmetry.space_group_name_H-M   'P 1'
#
loop_
_entity.id
_entity.type
_entity.pdbx_description
1 polymer ?
#
loop_
_entity_poly.entity_id
_entity_poly.type
_entity_poly.pdbx_seq_one_letter_code
_entity_poly.pdbx_strand_id
1 'polypeptide(L)'
;MKNRVTAALAFASITIGAATVACSSVQKSVETSSKPHAQQQVPVPDAVKVPDGNKHAGSFEGTGVQIYQCTGNSWTLLQPAAIISDNGKPIALHSKGPVWISTIDGSSVGAAPVPNAAVTHDDAVPELLLKATENHGAGQFSSVTYVQRLTTKGGLAPKGACTDGAQQSVKYSATYAFYTAGG
;
A
#
# COMPACT_ATOMS: atom_id res chain seq x y z
N MET A 1 1.42 -29.39 62.06
CA MET A 1 2.31 -30.58 61.99
C MET A 1 3.21 -30.35 60.78
N LYS A 2 4.27 -29.78 61.01
CA LYS A 2 5.71 -30.13 61.10
C LYS A 2 6.10 -31.31 60.21
N ASN A 3 6.91 -31.06 59.15
CA ASN A 3 8.19 -31.75 59.01
C ASN A 3 9.08 -30.99 58.02
N ARG A 4 10.16 -30.45 58.58
CA ARG A 4 11.35 -29.95 57.87
C ARG A 4 12.25 -31.17 57.64
N VAL A 5 12.82 -31.30 56.48
CA VAL A 5 14.02 -32.15 56.27
C VAL A 5 15.09 -31.28 55.65
N THR A 6 16.09 -31.02 56.42
CA THR A 6 17.38 -30.40 56.07
C THR A 6 18.33 -31.51 55.63
N ALA A 7 18.95 -31.38 54.47
CA ALA A 7 20.13 -32.17 54.10
C ALA A 7 21.20 -31.25 53.56
N ALA A 8 22.25 -31.13 54.32
CA ALA A 8 23.54 -30.54 53.92
C ALA A 8 24.44 -31.65 53.36
N LEU A 9 25.34 -31.33 52.43
CA LEU A 9 26.63 -31.99 52.18
C LEU A 9 27.17 -31.45 50.83
N ALA A 10 28.24 -30.90 50.84
CA ALA A 10 29.67 -31.14 50.93
C ALA A 10 30.37 -30.58 49.67
N PHE A 11 31.30 -29.70 49.94
CA PHE A 11 32.21 -29.12 48.95
C PHE A 11 33.22 -30.15 48.45
N ALA A 12 33.39 -30.26 47.14
CA ALA A 12 34.58 -30.82 46.53
C ALA A 12 35.19 -29.79 45.58
N SER A 13 36.29 -29.21 45.99
CA SER A 13 37.11 -28.31 45.17
C SER A 13 37.92 -29.12 44.18
N ILE A 14 37.71 -28.95 42.90
CA ILE A 14 38.62 -29.43 41.84
C ILE A 14 39.16 -28.19 41.12
N THR A 15 40.43 -27.90 41.35
CA THR A 15 41.23 -26.94 40.58
C THR A 15 41.67 -27.61 39.28
N ILE A 16 41.22 -27.13 38.15
CA ILE A 16 41.74 -27.50 36.83
C ILE A 16 42.19 -26.23 36.11
N GLY A 17 43.45 -26.30 35.67
CA GLY A 17 44.22 -25.18 35.15
C GLY A 17 43.66 -24.46 33.92
N ALA A 18 43.95 -23.20 33.87
CA ALA A 18 43.68 -22.33 32.77
C ALA A 18 44.59 -22.61 31.56
N ALA A 19 44.00 -23.09 30.48
CA ALA A 19 44.61 -22.97 29.16
C ALA A 19 43.83 -21.88 28.39
N THR A 20 44.41 -20.70 28.32
CA THR A 20 43.87 -19.60 27.49
C THR A 20 44.20 -19.86 26.04
N VAL A 21 43.26 -20.38 25.30
CA VAL A 21 43.29 -20.34 23.83
C VAL A 21 42.70 -19.00 23.40
N ALA A 22 43.54 -18.07 22.97
CA ALA A 22 43.11 -16.84 22.33
C ALA A 22 42.56 -17.17 20.91
N CYS A 23 41.26 -17.30 20.81
CA CYS A 23 40.58 -17.35 19.53
C CYS A 23 40.34 -15.89 19.04
N SER A 24 41.24 -15.39 18.19
CA SER A 24 41.01 -14.13 17.47
C SER A 24 39.88 -14.32 16.44
N SER A 25 38.66 -14.02 16.83
CA SER A 25 37.55 -13.90 15.91
C SER A 25 37.69 -12.60 15.13
N VAL A 26 38.13 -12.69 13.88
CA VAL A 26 38.01 -11.59 12.91
C VAL A 26 36.51 -11.44 12.61
N GLN A 27 35.88 -10.52 13.30
CA GLN A 27 34.55 -10.07 12.93
C GLN A 27 34.69 -9.22 11.67
N LYS A 28 34.43 -9.87 10.53
CA LYS A 28 34.23 -9.17 9.27
C LYS A 28 32.86 -8.47 9.35
N SER A 29 32.89 -7.18 9.68
CA SER A 29 31.70 -6.33 9.61
C SER A 29 31.21 -6.33 8.17
N VAL A 30 30.11 -7.01 7.93
CA VAL A 30 29.34 -6.85 6.68
C VAL A 30 28.62 -5.52 6.82
N GLU A 31 29.22 -4.46 6.30
CA GLU A 31 28.51 -3.21 6.03
C GLU A 31 27.48 -3.51 4.97
N THR A 32 26.24 -3.75 5.39
CA THR A 32 25.09 -3.73 4.50
C THR A 32 24.84 -2.28 4.15
N SER A 33 25.49 -1.81 3.09
CA SER A 33 25.20 -0.54 2.46
C SER A 33 23.77 -0.62 1.89
N SER A 34 22.78 -0.27 2.69
CA SER A 34 21.44 0.04 2.23
C SER A 34 21.50 1.37 1.48
N LYS A 35 21.77 1.29 0.16
CA LYS A 35 21.48 2.41 -0.74
C LYS A 35 20.04 2.81 -0.51
N PRO A 36 19.73 4.10 -0.27
CA PRO A 36 18.35 4.57 -0.34
C PRO A 36 17.84 4.21 -1.74
N HIS A 37 16.77 3.42 -1.80
CA HIS A 37 16.02 3.24 -3.04
C HIS A 37 15.53 4.64 -3.41
N ALA A 38 16.16 5.24 -4.44
CA ALA A 38 15.57 6.38 -5.12
C ALA A 38 14.18 5.89 -5.58
N GLN A 39 13.14 6.40 -4.95
CA GLN A 39 11.77 6.20 -5.43
C GLN A 39 11.77 6.66 -6.88
N GLN A 40 11.65 5.73 -7.81
CA GLN A 40 11.50 6.06 -9.22
C GLN A 40 10.28 6.97 -9.31
N GLN A 41 10.53 8.26 -9.53
CA GLN A 41 9.45 9.20 -9.81
C GLN A 41 8.83 8.75 -11.12
N VAL A 42 7.62 8.19 -11.02
CA VAL A 42 6.80 7.89 -12.17
C VAL A 42 6.56 9.21 -12.90
N PRO A 43 6.82 9.31 -14.22
CA PRO A 43 6.50 10.51 -14.98
C PRO A 43 5.02 10.83 -14.81
N VAL A 44 4.72 12.04 -14.31
CA VAL A 44 3.34 12.50 -14.10
C VAL A 44 2.94 13.38 -15.28
N PRO A 45 1.95 12.96 -16.09
CA PRO A 45 1.42 13.79 -17.16
C PRO A 45 0.82 15.11 -16.62
N ASP A 46 0.97 16.20 -17.37
CA ASP A 46 0.51 17.54 -16.96
C ASP A 46 -0.98 17.59 -16.59
N ALA A 47 -1.81 16.83 -17.32
CA ALA A 47 -3.25 16.79 -17.10
C ALA A 47 -3.66 16.27 -15.70
N VAL A 48 -2.79 15.51 -15.05
CA VAL A 48 -3.07 14.89 -13.73
C VAL A 48 -2.12 15.37 -12.64
N LYS A 49 -1.40 16.47 -12.85
CA LYS A 49 -0.55 17.09 -11.83
C LYS A 49 -1.36 17.58 -10.65
N VAL A 50 -0.86 17.35 -9.46
CA VAL A 50 -1.43 17.89 -8.23
C VAL A 50 -1.10 19.38 -8.15
N PRO A 51 -2.07 20.25 -7.77
CA PRO A 51 -1.83 21.67 -7.59
C PRO A 51 -0.72 21.99 -6.58
N ASP A 52 -0.05 23.13 -6.77
CA ASP A 52 0.95 23.63 -5.83
C ASP A 52 0.38 23.75 -4.40
N GLY A 53 1.24 23.78 -3.41
CA GLY A 53 0.85 23.79 -2.00
C GLY A 53 0.51 22.42 -1.44
N ASN A 54 0.77 21.34 -2.20
CA ASN A 54 0.65 19.96 -1.73
C ASN A 54 2.01 19.26 -1.78
N LYS A 55 2.25 18.36 -0.86
CA LYS A 55 3.46 17.53 -0.80
C LYS A 55 3.12 16.05 -0.98
N HIS A 56 3.99 15.34 -1.68
CA HIS A 56 3.87 13.90 -1.85
C HIS A 56 4.03 13.19 -0.50
N ALA A 57 3.07 12.34 -0.15
CA ALA A 57 3.05 11.57 1.09
C ALA A 57 3.47 10.11 0.89
N GLY A 58 3.23 9.54 -0.28
CA GLY A 58 3.65 8.18 -0.63
C GLY A 58 3.03 7.72 -1.94
N SER A 59 3.70 6.75 -2.59
CA SER A 59 3.17 6.08 -3.80
C SER A 59 3.17 4.58 -3.58
N PHE A 60 2.05 3.94 -3.88
CA PHE A 60 1.81 2.53 -3.58
C PHE A 60 1.21 1.81 -4.78
N GLU A 61 1.48 0.53 -4.89
CA GLU A 61 0.94 -0.32 -5.95
C GLU A 61 -0.48 -0.77 -5.61
N GLY A 62 -1.43 -0.55 -6.53
CA GLY A 62 -2.78 -1.08 -6.46
C GLY A 62 -2.96 -2.21 -7.45
N THR A 63 -3.38 -3.38 -6.98
CA THR A 63 -3.65 -4.56 -7.82
C THR A 63 -5.00 -5.17 -7.45
N GLY A 64 -5.83 -5.44 -8.45
CA GLY A 64 -7.14 -6.01 -8.23
C GLY A 64 -7.98 -6.07 -9.49
N VAL A 65 -9.26 -5.74 -9.37
CA VAL A 65 -10.24 -5.77 -10.46
C VAL A 65 -11.09 -4.50 -10.50
N GLN A 66 -11.49 -4.12 -11.70
CA GLN A 66 -12.64 -3.25 -11.91
C GLN A 66 -13.86 -4.16 -12.09
N ILE A 67 -14.90 -3.95 -11.30
CA ILE A 67 -16.16 -4.71 -11.38
C ILE A 67 -17.15 -3.88 -12.17
N TYR A 68 -17.62 -4.46 -13.26
CA TYR A 68 -18.64 -3.85 -14.13
C TYR A 68 -19.96 -4.57 -13.94
N GLN A 69 -21.03 -3.82 -14.06
CA GLN A 69 -22.41 -4.35 -14.08
C GLN A 69 -23.05 -3.96 -15.40
N CYS A 70 -23.78 -4.90 -15.98
CA CYS A 70 -24.61 -4.64 -17.15
C CYS A 70 -25.85 -3.86 -16.75
N THR A 71 -26.07 -2.72 -17.39
CA THR A 71 -27.27 -1.90 -17.23
C THR A 71 -27.70 -1.40 -18.60
N GLY A 72 -28.92 -1.74 -19.03
CA GLY A 72 -29.42 -1.36 -20.34
C GLY A 72 -28.54 -1.84 -21.49
N ASN A 73 -28.11 -3.11 -21.48
CA ASN A 73 -27.21 -3.75 -22.45
C ASN A 73 -25.80 -3.14 -22.55
N SER A 74 -25.40 -2.32 -21.57
CA SER A 74 -24.08 -1.68 -21.53
C SER A 74 -23.35 -1.96 -20.24
N TRP A 75 -22.03 -2.19 -20.32
CA TRP A 75 -21.19 -2.39 -19.15
C TRP A 75 -20.88 -1.03 -18.49
N THR A 76 -21.31 -0.84 -17.25
CA THR A 76 -21.03 0.33 -16.42
C THR A 76 -20.16 -0.05 -15.23
N LEU A 77 -19.19 0.79 -14.88
CA LEU A 77 -18.35 0.55 -13.71
C LEU A 77 -19.20 0.57 -12.43
N LEU A 78 -19.22 -0.54 -11.71
CA LEU A 78 -19.86 -0.63 -10.40
C LEU A 78 -18.92 -0.18 -9.30
N GLN A 79 -17.70 -0.74 -9.28
CA GLN A 79 -16.68 -0.41 -8.27
C GLN A 79 -15.32 -1.02 -8.61
N PRO A 80 -14.21 -0.46 -8.09
CA PRO A 80 -12.95 -1.19 -7.94
C PRO A 80 -13.01 -2.14 -6.74
N ALA A 81 -12.18 -3.18 -6.77
CA ALA A 81 -11.84 -4.03 -5.63
C ALA A 81 -10.34 -4.35 -5.73
N ALA A 82 -9.52 -3.64 -4.98
CA ALA A 82 -8.07 -3.77 -5.08
C ALA A 82 -7.38 -3.70 -3.72
N ILE A 83 -6.21 -4.32 -3.66
CA ILE A 83 -5.27 -4.24 -2.56
C ILE A 83 -4.23 -3.19 -2.92
N ILE A 84 -3.95 -2.30 -1.99
CA ILE A 84 -2.85 -1.34 -2.04
C ILE A 84 -1.70 -1.91 -1.24
N SER A 85 -0.52 -1.93 -1.86
CA SER A 85 0.68 -2.53 -1.25
C SER A 85 1.87 -1.58 -1.28
N ASP A 86 2.65 -1.59 -0.22
CA ASP A 86 3.96 -0.96 -0.13
C ASP A 86 5.03 -2.05 -0.15
N ASN A 87 5.89 -2.04 -1.19
CA ASN A 87 6.93 -3.06 -1.38
C ASN A 87 6.39 -4.51 -1.23
N GLY A 88 5.23 -4.77 -1.83
CA GLY A 88 4.56 -6.08 -1.81
C GLY A 88 3.81 -6.40 -0.51
N LYS A 89 3.84 -5.53 0.51
CA LYS A 89 3.08 -5.70 1.75
C LYS A 89 1.74 -4.98 1.65
N PRO A 90 0.59 -5.66 1.83
CA PRO A 90 -0.71 -5.02 1.87
C PRO A 90 -0.80 -3.97 2.97
N ILE A 91 -1.24 -2.76 2.62
CA ILE A 91 -1.40 -1.64 3.56
C ILE A 91 -2.80 -1.03 3.54
N ALA A 92 -3.56 -1.20 2.45
CA ALA A 92 -4.91 -0.67 2.37
C ALA A 92 -5.77 -1.43 1.37
N LEU A 93 -7.08 -1.22 1.45
CA LEU A 93 -8.08 -1.65 0.49
C LEU A 93 -8.59 -0.46 -0.31
N HIS A 94 -8.88 -0.69 -1.59
CA HIS A 94 -9.52 0.29 -2.46
C HIS A 94 -10.85 -0.26 -2.98
N SER A 95 -11.92 0.49 -2.75
CA SER A 95 -13.29 0.08 -3.05
C SER A 95 -14.16 1.22 -3.58
N LYS A 96 -15.47 0.96 -3.65
CA LYS A 96 -16.49 1.91 -4.11
C LYS A 96 -16.41 3.23 -3.35
N GLY A 97 -16.51 4.31 -4.12
CA GLY A 97 -16.52 5.67 -3.59
C GLY A 97 -15.92 6.68 -4.57
N PRO A 98 -14.70 6.56 -5.06
CA PRO A 98 -13.58 5.69 -4.65
C PRO A 98 -13.08 5.99 -3.23
N VAL A 99 -12.80 4.95 -2.46
CA VAL A 99 -12.31 5.03 -1.09
C VAL A 99 -11.06 4.17 -0.93
N TRP A 100 -10.11 4.63 -0.12
CA TRP A 100 -8.96 3.87 0.36
C TRP A 100 -9.03 3.78 1.88
N ILE A 101 -8.93 2.55 2.40
CA ILE A 101 -9.03 2.26 3.84
C ILE A 101 -7.74 1.57 4.26
N SER A 102 -6.99 2.18 5.14
CA SER A 102 -5.76 1.59 5.70
C SER A 102 -6.08 0.36 6.54
N THR A 103 -5.39 -0.74 6.27
CA THR A 103 -5.45 -1.97 7.08
C THR A 103 -4.47 -1.95 8.25
N ILE A 104 -3.66 -0.89 8.35
CA ILE A 104 -2.67 -0.70 9.40
C ILE A 104 -3.24 0.07 10.59
N ASP A 105 -3.99 1.15 10.31
CA ASP A 105 -4.45 2.10 11.34
C ASP A 105 -5.95 2.43 11.25
N GLY A 106 -6.65 1.90 10.23
CA GLY A 106 -8.08 2.11 10.03
C GLY A 106 -8.45 3.49 9.47
N SER A 107 -7.48 4.37 9.22
CA SER A 107 -7.76 5.66 8.58
C SER A 107 -8.23 5.47 7.13
N SER A 108 -9.03 6.40 6.63
CA SER A 108 -9.53 6.33 5.26
C SER A 108 -9.60 7.68 4.59
N VAL A 109 -9.59 7.67 3.25
CA VAL A 109 -9.85 8.82 2.39
C VAL A 109 -10.83 8.43 1.30
N GLY A 110 -11.89 9.20 1.17
CA GLY A 110 -12.78 9.23 0.02
C GLY A 110 -12.37 10.36 -0.91
N ALA A 111 -12.47 10.15 -2.24
CA ALA A 111 -12.09 11.18 -3.20
C ALA A 111 -13.00 11.16 -4.43
N ALA A 112 -13.02 12.26 -5.18
CA ALA A 112 -13.74 12.38 -6.44
C ALA A 112 -12.80 12.80 -7.57
N PRO A 113 -13.01 12.33 -8.81
CA PRO A 113 -12.23 12.78 -9.96
C PRO A 113 -12.33 14.31 -10.14
N VAL A 114 -11.20 14.95 -10.39
CA VAL A 114 -11.15 16.35 -10.78
C VAL A 114 -11.59 16.46 -12.25
N PRO A 115 -12.54 17.33 -12.59
CA PRO A 115 -12.98 17.49 -13.97
C PRO A 115 -11.82 17.80 -14.93
N ASN A 116 -11.80 17.14 -16.08
CA ASN A 116 -10.77 17.27 -17.13
C ASN A 116 -9.35 16.88 -16.71
N ALA A 117 -9.15 16.29 -15.54
CA ALA A 117 -7.86 15.81 -15.05
C ALA A 117 -7.73 14.30 -15.24
N ALA A 118 -7.63 13.89 -16.51
CA ALA A 118 -7.51 12.49 -16.91
C ALA A 118 -6.59 12.34 -18.12
N VAL A 119 -5.92 11.18 -18.20
CA VAL A 119 -5.20 10.73 -19.40
C VAL A 119 -5.78 9.38 -19.80
N THR A 120 -6.32 9.29 -21.00
CA THR A 120 -6.94 8.08 -21.54
C THR A 120 -5.91 7.16 -22.15
N HIS A 121 -6.16 5.84 -22.08
CA HIS A 121 -5.36 4.78 -22.68
C HIS A 121 -6.30 3.82 -23.43
N ASP A 122 -5.81 3.25 -24.53
CA ASP A 122 -6.62 2.33 -25.35
C ASP A 122 -6.75 0.94 -24.72
N ASP A 123 -5.83 0.59 -23.82
CA ASP A 123 -5.69 -0.74 -23.21
C ASP A 123 -5.86 -0.74 -21.68
N ALA A 124 -6.06 0.42 -21.07
CA ALA A 124 -6.18 0.56 -19.62
C ALA A 124 -7.20 1.62 -19.20
N VAL A 125 -7.70 1.49 -17.97
CA VAL A 125 -8.47 2.57 -17.33
C VAL A 125 -7.62 3.86 -17.28
N PRO A 126 -8.24 5.06 -17.40
CA PRO A 126 -7.49 6.31 -17.48
C PRO A 126 -6.66 6.57 -16.23
N GLU A 127 -5.54 7.28 -16.39
CA GLU A 127 -4.91 7.96 -15.27
C GLU A 127 -5.80 9.13 -14.82
N LEU A 128 -5.84 9.40 -13.52
CA LEU A 128 -6.74 10.39 -12.94
C LEU A 128 -6.05 11.18 -11.84
N LEU A 129 -6.40 12.46 -11.75
CA LEU A 129 -6.28 13.22 -10.51
C LEU A 129 -7.62 13.18 -9.77
N LEU A 130 -7.60 12.83 -8.48
CA LEU A 130 -8.76 12.83 -7.60
C LEU A 130 -8.50 13.79 -6.43
N LYS A 131 -9.50 14.55 -6.05
CA LYS A 131 -9.47 15.43 -4.88
C LYS A 131 -10.17 14.72 -3.73
N ALA A 132 -9.55 14.72 -2.54
CA ALA A 132 -10.18 14.18 -1.34
C ALA A 132 -11.49 14.92 -1.04
N THR A 133 -12.53 14.17 -0.72
CA THR A 133 -13.85 14.67 -0.32
C THR A 133 -14.10 14.49 1.16
N GLU A 134 -13.48 13.47 1.75
CA GLU A 134 -13.60 13.15 3.18
C GLU A 134 -12.40 12.34 3.66
N ASN A 135 -12.04 12.52 4.92
CA ASN A 135 -11.01 11.74 5.61
C ASN A 135 -11.57 11.30 6.96
N HIS A 136 -11.28 10.07 7.38
CA HIS A 136 -11.70 9.53 8.66
C HIS A 136 -10.56 8.82 9.40
N GLY A 137 -10.63 8.81 10.72
CA GLY A 137 -9.64 8.18 11.60
C GLY A 137 -8.33 8.95 11.66
N ALA A 138 -7.48 8.56 12.61
CA ALA A 138 -6.11 9.04 12.71
C ALA A 138 -5.17 8.05 12.02
N GLY A 139 -4.21 8.52 11.20
CA GLY A 139 -3.24 7.66 10.53
C GLY A 139 -2.90 8.11 9.12
N GLN A 140 -2.47 7.15 8.32
CA GLN A 140 -1.87 7.36 7.00
C GLN A 140 -2.72 8.20 6.03
N PHE A 141 -4.06 8.06 6.09
CA PHE A 141 -4.97 8.76 5.18
C PHE A 141 -5.73 9.94 5.81
N SER A 142 -5.44 10.29 7.06
CA SER A 142 -6.19 11.29 7.82
C SER A 142 -6.11 12.73 7.28
N SER A 143 -5.11 13.05 6.47
CA SER A 143 -4.84 14.40 5.94
C SER A 143 -4.59 14.43 4.43
N VAL A 144 -4.98 13.38 3.71
CA VAL A 144 -4.84 13.32 2.27
C VAL A 144 -5.69 14.39 1.61
N THR A 145 -5.12 15.14 0.68
CA THR A 145 -5.78 16.20 -0.10
C THR A 145 -6.05 15.77 -1.53
N TYR A 146 -5.12 15.02 -2.14
CA TYR A 146 -5.23 14.49 -3.49
C TYR A 146 -4.71 13.07 -3.57
N VAL A 147 -5.30 12.32 -4.51
CA VAL A 147 -4.84 10.99 -4.93
C VAL A 147 -4.66 11.01 -6.44
N GLN A 148 -3.51 10.56 -6.93
CA GLN A 148 -3.32 10.28 -8.35
C GLN A 148 -3.43 8.78 -8.59
N ARG A 149 -4.09 8.39 -9.68
CA ARG A 149 -4.02 7.05 -10.26
C ARG A 149 -3.15 7.15 -11.51
N LEU A 150 -1.99 6.51 -11.49
CA LEU A 150 -0.95 6.60 -12.52
C LEU A 150 -0.57 5.20 -13.03
N THR A 151 0.14 5.14 -14.17
CA THR A 151 0.70 3.90 -14.74
C THR A 151 -0.31 2.76 -14.81
N THR A 152 -1.52 3.06 -15.23
CA THR A 152 -2.62 2.10 -15.27
C THR A 152 -2.38 0.99 -16.28
N LYS A 153 -2.83 -0.22 -15.96
CA LYS A 153 -2.81 -1.39 -16.85
C LYS A 153 -4.13 -2.13 -16.74
N GLY A 154 -4.75 -2.42 -17.87
CA GLY A 154 -6.01 -3.16 -17.95
C GLY A 154 -7.20 -2.47 -17.30
N GLY A 155 -8.19 -3.22 -16.89
CA GLY A 155 -9.37 -2.73 -16.18
C GLY A 155 -10.45 -2.09 -17.05
N LEU A 156 -10.32 -2.05 -18.38
CA LEU A 156 -11.35 -1.52 -19.28
C LEU A 156 -12.63 -2.34 -19.21
N ALA A 157 -13.76 -1.69 -19.47
CA ALA A 157 -15.04 -2.35 -19.55
C ALA A 157 -15.00 -3.52 -20.58
N PRO A 158 -15.69 -4.63 -20.30
CA PRO A 158 -15.83 -5.70 -21.28
C PRO A 158 -16.46 -5.18 -22.57
N LYS A 159 -16.10 -5.77 -23.70
CA LYS A 159 -16.65 -5.42 -25.02
C LYS A 159 -17.88 -6.29 -25.32
N GLY A 160 -18.80 -5.74 -26.11
CA GLY A 160 -19.97 -6.45 -26.60
C GLY A 160 -21.21 -6.29 -25.71
N ALA A 161 -22.30 -6.90 -26.17
CA ALA A 161 -23.58 -6.90 -25.47
C ALA A 161 -23.51 -7.71 -24.16
N CYS A 162 -24.36 -7.36 -23.21
CA CYS A 162 -24.45 -8.04 -21.93
C CYS A 162 -25.91 -8.23 -21.51
N THR A 163 -26.16 -9.15 -20.57
CA THR A 163 -27.47 -9.34 -19.96
C THR A 163 -27.62 -8.47 -18.75
N ASP A 164 -28.72 -7.74 -18.65
CA ASP A 164 -28.98 -6.81 -17.55
C ASP A 164 -28.83 -7.48 -16.17
N GLY A 165 -28.13 -6.81 -15.25
CA GLY A 165 -27.78 -7.34 -13.92
C GLY A 165 -26.54 -8.24 -13.89
N ALA A 166 -26.02 -8.72 -15.02
CA ALA A 166 -24.77 -9.49 -15.03
C ALA A 166 -23.59 -8.65 -14.53
N GLN A 167 -22.65 -9.29 -13.84
CA GLN A 167 -21.42 -8.65 -13.38
C GLN A 167 -20.19 -9.33 -13.97
N GLN A 168 -19.17 -8.54 -14.26
CA GLN A 168 -17.88 -9.02 -14.74
C GLN A 168 -16.73 -8.25 -14.08
N SER A 169 -15.73 -9.00 -13.62
CA SER A 169 -14.51 -8.47 -13.04
C SER A 169 -13.38 -8.46 -14.07
N VAL A 170 -12.73 -7.32 -14.25
CA VAL A 170 -11.59 -7.15 -15.18
C VAL A 170 -10.36 -6.77 -14.40
N LYS A 171 -9.28 -7.54 -14.53
CA LYS A 171 -8.00 -7.29 -13.85
C LYS A 171 -7.44 -5.93 -14.21
N TYR A 172 -6.91 -5.23 -13.21
CA TYR A 172 -6.17 -3.99 -13.41
C TYR A 172 -5.07 -3.83 -12.36
N SER A 173 -4.13 -2.96 -12.67
CA SER A 173 -3.18 -2.40 -11.71
C SER A 173 -2.94 -0.92 -11.98
N ALA A 174 -2.49 -0.21 -10.96
CA ALA A 174 -2.14 1.21 -11.02
C ALA A 174 -1.15 1.56 -9.91
N THR A 175 -0.44 2.67 -10.06
CA THR A 175 0.23 3.33 -8.94
C THR A 175 -0.70 4.39 -8.37
N TYR A 176 -0.92 4.36 -7.06
CA TYR A 176 -1.66 5.39 -6.33
C TYR A 176 -0.68 6.26 -5.56
N ALA A 177 -0.59 7.55 -5.93
CA ALA A 177 0.22 8.53 -5.24
C ALA A 177 -0.69 9.43 -4.38
N PHE A 178 -0.39 9.51 -3.08
CA PHE A 178 -1.14 10.28 -2.11
C PHE A 178 -0.40 11.57 -1.77
N TYR A 179 -1.15 12.65 -1.59
CA TYR A 179 -0.63 13.96 -1.27
C TYR A 179 -1.34 14.55 -0.05
N THR A 180 -0.62 15.34 0.72
CA THR A 180 -1.16 16.10 1.86
C THR A 180 -0.88 17.58 1.64
N ALA A 181 -1.50 18.47 2.42
CA ALA A 181 -1.16 19.88 2.38
C ALA A 181 0.35 20.08 2.65
N GLY A 182 0.99 20.91 1.85
CA GLY A 182 2.32 21.44 2.14
C GLY A 182 2.23 22.36 3.36
N GLY A 183 3.16 22.24 4.29
CA GLY A 183 3.30 23.18 5.41
C GLY A 183 4.02 24.44 4.97
#